data_9b6318cf1100de89b39dc77c51381c6b
#
_entry.id   9b6318cf1100de89b39dc77c51381c6b
#
_cell.length_a   1.000
_cell.length_b   1.000
_cell.length_c   1.000
_cell.angle_alpha   90.00
_cell.angle_beta   90.00
_cell.angle_gamma   90.00
#
_symmetry.space_group_name_H-M   'P 1'
#
loop_
_entity.id
_entity.type
_entity.pdbx_description
1 polymer ?
#
loop_
_entity_poly.entity_id
_entity_poly.type
_entity_poly.pdbx_seq_one_letter_code
_entity_poly.pdbx_strand_id
1 'polypeptide(L)'
;MRTGSIIINVSQEIESVCPEVVGACVEAQVVNTPYCEELWQEIEALGERFRSELTTESLKDITSIAATRRVYKACGKDPSRYRPASEALIRRMLQGKELYQRDTLVDLVNLASIAYGYSIGGFDADKFVGNTLTLGIGREGEPYEGIGRGLLNICGLPVYRDAEGGVGTPTSDNERTKMTLDTRHLVVLINGYDGNEQRVRENAEYIQQLLREYCQSDGGSYFIYK
;
A
#
# COMPACT_ATOMS: atom_id res chain seq x y z
N MET A 1 -2.68 13.32 -20.97
CA MET A 1 -3.31 12.00 -20.75
C MET A 1 -2.26 10.94 -21.02
N ARG A 2 -2.03 10.08 -20.08
CA ARG A 2 -1.10 8.95 -20.20
C ARG A 2 -1.67 7.94 -21.20
N THR A 3 -0.86 7.46 -22.11
CA THR A 3 -1.23 6.42 -23.09
C THR A 3 -0.57 5.11 -22.68
N GLY A 4 -1.34 4.18 -22.12
CA GLY A 4 -0.90 2.81 -21.79
C GLY A 4 -1.13 2.44 -20.32
N SER A 5 -1.52 1.18 -20.09
CA SER A 5 -1.70 0.59 -18.76
C SER A 5 -0.36 0.49 -18.01
N ILE A 6 -0.42 0.49 -16.69
CA ILE A 6 0.74 0.25 -15.82
C ILE A 6 1.29 -1.16 -16.06
N ILE A 7 2.61 -1.28 -16.06
CA ILE A 7 3.35 -2.54 -16.12
C ILE A 7 4.15 -2.65 -14.82
N ILE A 8 4.05 -3.78 -14.14
CA ILE A 8 4.85 -4.06 -12.95
C ILE A 8 5.87 -5.15 -13.28
N ASN A 9 7.14 -4.86 -13.05
CA ASN A 9 8.22 -5.83 -13.12
C ASN A 9 8.71 -6.12 -11.69
N VAL A 10 8.91 -7.40 -11.38
CA VAL A 10 9.59 -7.81 -10.15
C VAL A 10 11.06 -8.07 -10.46
N SER A 11 11.97 -7.49 -9.69
CA SER A 11 13.41 -7.67 -9.90
C SER A 11 13.88 -9.03 -9.37
N GLN A 12 14.94 -9.56 -9.96
CA GLN A 12 15.59 -10.78 -9.50
C GLN A 12 16.05 -10.70 -8.03
N GLU A 13 16.37 -9.49 -7.54
CA GLU A 13 16.73 -9.27 -6.14
C GLU A 13 15.54 -9.59 -5.20
N ILE A 14 14.34 -9.17 -5.57
CA ILE A 14 13.11 -9.49 -4.81
C ILE A 14 12.77 -10.96 -4.93
N GLU A 15 12.80 -11.54 -6.13
CA GLU A 15 12.54 -12.97 -6.35
C GLU A 15 13.49 -13.85 -5.51
N SER A 16 14.75 -13.43 -5.37
CA SER A 16 15.75 -14.16 -4.59
C SER A 16 15.48 -14.15 -3.09
N VAL A 17 14.93 -13.06 -2.53
CA VAL A 17 14.63 -12.95 -1.08
C VAL A 17 13.21 -13.36 -0.74
N CYS A 18 12.30 -13.36 -1.72
CA CYS A 18 10.90 -13.73 -1.57
C CYS A 18 10.38 -14.36 -2.87
N PRO A 19 10.69 -15.65 -3.14
CA PRO A 19 10.20 -16.35 -4.33
C PRO A 19 8.67 -16.43 -4.40
N GLU A 20 8.00 -16.33 -3.25
CA GLU A 20 6.56 -16.33 -3.12
C GLU A 20 5.91 -14.96 -3.27
N VAL A 21 6.64 -13.93 -3.72
CA VAL A 21 6.07 -12.59 -3.93
C VAL A 21 4.86 -12.67 -4.87
N VAL A 22 3.78 -12.07 -4.45
CA VAL A 22 2.56 -11.90 -5.25
C VAL A 22 1.90 -10.59 -4.87
N GLY A 23 1.72 -9.70 -5.82
CA GLY A 23 1.05 -8.43 -5.59
C GLY A 23 -0.06 -8.19 -6.59
N ALA A 24 -0.81 -7.12 -6.39
CA ALA A 24 -1.80 -6.65 -7.35
C ALA A 24 -1.63 -5.16 -7.61
N CYS A 25 -1.89 -4.79 -8.85
CA CYS A 25 -2.02 -3.40 -9.28
C CYS A 25 -3.49 -3.16 -9.65
N VAL A 26 -4.14 -2.23 -8.96
CA VAL A 26 -5.48 -1.73 -9.32
C VAL A 26 -5.31 -0.38 -9.97
N GLU A 27 -5.93 -0.17 -11.13
CA GLU A 27 -5.90 1.09 -11.90
C GLU A 27 -7.32 1.54 -12.16
N ALA A 28 -7.68 2.79 -11.77
CA ALA A 28 -9.04 3.29 -11.88
C ALA A 28 -9.09 4.80 -12.10
N GLN A 29 -10.15 5.25 -12.80
CA GLN A 29 -10.56 6.65 -12.80
C GLN A 29 -11.41 6.91 -11.55
N VAL A 30 -11.16 8.04 -10.87
CA VAL A 30 -11.73 8.34 -9.56
C VAL A 30 -12.06 9.81 -9.40
N VAL A 31 -12.95 10.09 -8.46
CA VAL A 31 -13.16 11.43 -7.89
C VAL A 31 -12.80 11.37 -6.41
N ASN A 32 -11.81 12.13 -6.00
CA ASN A 32 -11.42 12.24 -4.60
C ASN A 32 -12.19 13.35 -3.90
N THR A 33 -12.58 13.12 -2.66
CA THR A 33 -13.28 14.09 -1.80
C THR A 33 -12.53 14.29 -0.49
N PRO A 34 -12.66 15.45 0.17
CA PRO A 34 -11.96 15.70 1.44
C PRO A 34 -12.36 14.77 2.58
N TYR A 35 -13.59 14.22 2.51
CA TYR A 35 -14.17 13.39 3.56
C TYR A 35 -15.34 12.57 3.03
N CYS A 36 -15.53 11.36 3.56
CA CYS A 36 -16.70 10.52 3.33
C CYS A 36 -17.12 9.90 4.68
N GLU A 37 -18.27 10.29 5.19
CA GLU A 37 -18.78 9.84 6.49
C GLU A 37 -19.06 8.34 6.51
N GLU A 38 -19.66 7.81 5.47
CA GLU A 38 -20.00 6.38 5.35
C GLU A 38 -18.75 5.51 5.36
N LEU A 39 -17.68 5.91 4.67
CA LEU A 39 -16.39 5.23 4.69
C LEU A 39 -15.78 5.24 6.11
N TRP A 40 -15.90 6.34 6.83
CA TRP A 40 -15.40 6.43 8.21
C TRP A 40 -16.21 5.57 9.19
N GLN A 41 -17.50 5.41 8.98
CA GLN A 41 -18.31 4.46 9.76
C GLN A 41 -17.83 3.02 9.55
N GLU A 42 -17.44 2.62 8.35
CA GLU A 42 -16.82 1.30 8.10
C GLU A 42 -15.47 1.15 8.80
N ILE A 43 -14.62 2.18 8.75
CA ILE A 43 -13.32 2.19 9.42
C ILE A 43 -13.49 2.03 10.94
N GLU A 44 -14.44 2.73 11.54
CA GLU A 44 -14.74 2.66 12.96
C GLU A 44 -15.28 1.28 13.35
N ALA A 45 -16.23 0.74 12.58
CA ALA A 45 -16.77 -0.60 12.80
C ALA A 45 -15.69 -1.69 12.72
N LEU A 46 -14.77 -1.59 11.75
CA LEU A 46 -13.61 -2.47 11.65
C LEU A 46 -12.71 -2.34 12.87
N GLY A 47 -12.51 -1.11 13.36
CA GLY A 47 -11.73 -0.82 14.53
C GLY A 47 -12.29 -1.45 15.81
N GLU A 48 -13.60 -1.38 16.00
CA GLU A 48 -14.29 -2.00 17.14
C GLU A 48 -14.12 -3.54 17.09
N ARG A 49 -14.33 -4.14 15.93
CA ARG A 49 -14.11 -5.58 15.74
C ARG A 49 -12.69 -5.97 16.07
N PHE A 50 -11.68 -5.26 15.52
CA PHE A 50 -10.28 -5.60 15.76
C PHE A 50 -9.87 -5.43 17.22
N ARG A 51 -10.39 -4.45 17.93
CA ARG A 51 -10.14 -4.29 19.39
C ARG A 51 -10.73 -5.45 20.21
N SER A 52 -11.79 -6.10 19.73
CA SER A 52 -12.35 -7.28 20.39
C SER A 52 -11.62 -8.58 20.09
N GLU A 53 -10.95 -8.67 18.92
CA GLU A 53 -10.37 -9.93 18.39
C GLU A 53 -8.83 -9.97 18.50
N LEU A 54 -8.15 -8.81 18.49
CA LEU A 54 -6.71 -8.70 18.35
C LEU A 54 -6.06 -7.92 19.50
N THR A 55 -4.80 -8.22 19.74
CA THR A 55 -3.91 -7.42 20.61
C THR A 55 -2.72 -6.90 19.79
N THR A 56 -2.00 -5.91 20.32
CA THR A 56 -0.79 -5.40 19.66
C THR A 56 0.31 -6.46 19.53
N GLU A 57 0.31 -7.46 20.41
CA GLU A 57 1.26 -8.57 20.43
C GLU A 57 0.93 -9.61 19.35
N SER A 58 -0.37 -9.82 19.05
CA SER A 58 -0.82 -10.79 18.03
C SER A 58 -0.60 -10.31 16.58
N LEU A 59 -0.31 -9.03 16.35
CA LEU A 59 -0.10 -8.50 15.00
C LEU A 59 1.04 -9.19 14.23
N LYS A 60 2.08 -9.60 14.92
CA LYS A 60 3.21 -10.33 14.33
C LYS A 60 2.82 -11.71 13.79
N ASP A 61 1.66 -12.25 14.22
CA ASP A 61 1.15 -13.57 13.85
C ASP A 61 0.19 -13.48 12.63
N ILE A 62 -0.20 -12.27 12.21
CA ILE A 62 -0.94 -12.05 10.96
C ILE A 62 -0.01 -12.38 9.80
N THR A 63 -0.40 -13.37 8.96
CA THR A 63 0.46 -13.95 7.92
C THR A 63 1.05 -12.92 6.97
N SER A 64 0.25 -11.98 6.48
CA SER A 64 0.70 -10.91 5.57
C SER A 64 1.71 -9.95 6.23
N ILE A 65 1.49 -9.60 7.50
CA ILE A 65 2.41 -8.77 8.28
C ILE A 65 3.71 -9.54 8.57
N ALA A 66 3.58 -10.79 9.02
CA ALA A 66 4.73 -11.67 9.30
C ALA A 66 5.61 -11.84 8.05
N ALA A 67 5.00 -12.04 6.88
CA ALA A 67 5.71 -12.16 5.61
C ALA A 67 6.47 -10.88 5.25
N THR A 68 5.83 -9.72 5.31
CA THR A 68 6.49 -8.43 5.06
C THR A 68 7.68 -8.22 6.02
N ARG A 69 7.52 -8.56 7.29
CA ARG A 69 8.61 -8.48 8.28
C ARG A 69 9.76 -9.44 7.96
N ARG A 70 9.47 -10.65 7.42
CA ARG A 70 10.52 -11.60 6.97
C ARG A 70 11.33 -11.01 5.81
N VAL A 71 10.65 -10.45 4.80
CA VAL A 71 11.32 -9.81 3.66
C VAL A 71 12.21 -8.65 4.12
N TYR A 72 11.72 -7.78 5.01
CA TYR A 72 12.56 -6.70 5.57
C TYR A 72 13.84 -7.25 6.21
N LYS A 73 13.74 -8.28 7.05
CA LYS A 73 14.91 -8.91 7.68
C LYS A 73 15.85 -9.55 6.66
N ALA A 74 15.31 -10.22 5.64
CA ALA A 74 16.11 -10.81 4.56
C ALA A 74 16.88 -9.75 3.76
N CYS A 75 16.31 -8.56 3.63
CA CYS A 75 16.97 -7.38 3.01
C CYS A 75 17.85 -6.57 3.99
N GLY A 76 18.05 -7.06 5.22
CA GLY A 76 18.89 -6.37 6.23
C GLY A 76 18.21 -5.18 6.93
N LYS A 77 16.88 -5.03 6.79
CA LYS A 77 16.11 -3.93 7.41
C LYS A 77 15.44 -4.39 8.70
N ASP A 78 15.51 -3.57 9.75
CA ASP A 78 14.80 -3.83 11.01
C ASP A 78 13.30 -3.45 10.87
N PRO A 79 12.38 -4.43 10.87
CA PRO A 79 10.95 -4.16 10.73
C PRO A 79 10.31 -3.53 11.97
N SER A 80 11.00 -3.47 13.09
CA SER A 80 10.51 -2.78 14.28
C SER A 80 10.74 -1.27 14.18
N ARG A 81 11.84 -0.86 13.54
CA ARG A 81 12.17 0.54 13.26
C ARG A 81 11.46 1.08 12.02
N TYR A 82 11.40 0.27 10.95
CA TYR A 82 10.77 0.60 9.66
C TYR A 82 9.46 -0.18 9.48
N ARG A 83 8.56 -0.08 10.44
CA ARG A 83 7.34 -0.88 10.50
C ARG A 83 6.55 -0.83 9.19
N PRO A 84 6.02 -2.00 8.71
CA PRO A 84 5.06 -2.02 7.61
C PRO A 84 3.85 -1.12 7.89
N ALA A 85 3.33 -0.44 6.87
CA ALA A 85 2.22 0.51 7.02
C ALA A 85 0.96 -0.16 7.59
N SER A 86 0.60 -1.36 7.09
CA SER A 86 -0.54 -2.12 7.62
C SER A 86 -0.42 -2.40 9.11
N GLU A 87 0.76 -2.86 9.57
CA GLU A 87 1.02 -3.09 10.99
C GLU A 87 0.92 -1.79 11.81
N ALA A 88 1.44 -0.67 11.26
CA ALA A 88 1.39 0.61 11.93
C ALA A 88 -0.05 1.13 12.10
N LEU A 89 -0.88 0.99 11.06
CA LEU A 89 -2.29 1.39 11.08
C LEU A 89 -3.09 0.55 12.08
N ILE A 90 -2.99 -0.78 12.00
CA ILE A 90 -3.72 -1.69 12.91
C ILE A 90 -3.27 -1.47 14.36
N ARG A 91 -1.97 -1.34 14.61
CA ARG A 91 -1.45 -1.06 15.96
C ARG A 91 -2.01 0.23 16.54
N ARG A 92 -2.10 1.29 15.70
CA ARG A 92 -2.66 2.58 16.11
C ARG A 92 -4.14 2.44 16.51
N MET A 93 -4.91 1.70 15.70
CA MET A 93 -6.32 1.40 15.94
C MET A 93 -6.53 0.60 17.23
N LEU A 94 -5.72 -0.47 17.47
CA LEU A 94 -5.77 -1.27 18.71
C LEU A 94 -5.40 -0.50 19.95
N GLN A 95 -4.58 0.55 19.84
CA GLN A 95 -4.22 1.45 20.94
C GLN A 95 -5.30 2.50 21.24
N GLY A 96 -6.46 2.46 20.56
CA GLY A 96 -7.52 3.45 20.71
C GLY A 96 -7.14 4.84 20.20
N LYS A 97 -6.11 4.94 19.35
CA LYS A 97 -5.70 6.21 18.72
C LYS A 97 -6.46 6.37 17.42
N GLU A 98 -7.01 7.56 17.21
CA GLU A 98 -7.67 7.89 15.94
C GLU A 98 -6.72 7.74 14.76
N LEU A 99 -7.20 7.15 13.66
CA LEU A 99 -6.49 7.19 12.40
C LEU A 99 -6.50 8.62 11.87
N TYR A 100 -5.45 9.01 11.15
CA TYR A 100 -5.40 10.32 10.54
C TYR A 100 -6.36 10.35 9.35
N GLN A 101 -7.45 11.08 9.48
CA GLN A 101 -8.32 11.44 8.38
C GLN A 101 -7.56 12.34 7.40
N ARG A 102 -7.56 11.98 6.13
CA ARG A 102 -6.85 12.73 5.08
C ARG A 102 -7.78 13.17 3.95
N ASP A 103 -8.16 12.24 3.12
CA ASP A 103 -9.12 12.36 2.04
C ASP A 103 -9.65 10.96 1.73
N THR A 104 -10.73 10.89 0.95
CA THR A 104 -11.45 9.62 0.72
C THR A 104 -10.56 8.54 0.10
N LEU A 105 -9.65 8.88 -0.84
CA LEU A 105 -8.77 7.88 -1.44
C LEU A 105 -7.74 7.33 -0.45
N VAL A 106 -7.11 8.18 0.37
CA VAL A 106 -6.16 7.75 1.39
C VAL A 106 -6.85 6.89 2.44
N ASP A 107 -8.03 7.33 2.90
CA ASP A 107 -8.80 6.63 3.94
C ASP A 107 -9.28 5.26 3.44
N LEU A 108 -9.71 5.17 2.18
CA LEU A 108 -10.09 3.92 1.50
C LEU A 108 -8.92 2.94 1.40
N VAL A 109 -7.75 3.40 0.96
CA VAL A 109 -6.53 2.57 0.85
C VAL A 109 -6.11 2.09 2.25
N ASN A 110 -6.21 2.94 3.26
CA ASN A 110 -5.95 2.57 4.66
C ASN A 110 -6.94 1.50 5.15
N LEU A 111 -8.25 1.64 4.85
CA LEU A 111 -9.25 0.64 5.21
C LEU A 111 -8.93 -0.73 4.60
N ALA A 112 -8.64 -0.77 3.30
CA ALA A 112 -8.26 -2.01 2.62
C ALA A 112 -6.97 -2.64 3.18
N SER A 113 -5.98 -1.80 3.52
CA SER A 113 -4.73 -2.23 4.14
C SER A 113 -4.96 -2.84 5.53
N ILE A 114 -5.82 -2.24 6.35
CA ILE A 114 -6.17 -2.74 7.68
C ILE A 114 -6.94 -4.07 7.56
N ALA A 115 -7.96 -4.12 6.71
CA ALA A 115 -8.86 -5.27 6.58
C ALA A 115 -8.13 -6.55 6.17
N TYR A 116 -7.10 -6.44 5.32
CA TYR A 116 -6.37 -7.60 4.79
C TYR A 116 -4.97 -7.77 5.38
N GLY A 117 -4.45 -6.75 6.08
CA GLY A 117 -3.12 -6.78 6.69
C GLY A 117 -1.96 -6.62 5.70
N TYR A 118 -2.23 -6.34 4.42
CA TYR A 118 -1.19 -6.00 3.44
C TYR A 118 -0.86 -4.51 3.51
N SER A 119 0.41 -4.15 3.40
CA SER A 119 0.80 -2.77 3.14
C SER A 119 0.45 -2.41 1.71
N ILE A 120 -0.27 -1.32 1.54
CA ILE A 120 -0.80 -0.88 0.25
C ILE A 120 -0.33 0.55 0.00
N GLY A 121 0.21 0.80 -1.19
CA GLY A 121 0.53 2.14 -1.68
C GLY A 121 -0.57 2.66 -2.60
N GLY A 122 -0.91 3.94 -2.47
CA GLY A 122 -1.87 4.63 -3.34
C GLY A 122 -1.22 5.84 -4.01
N PHE A 123 -1.35 5.95 -5.33
CA PHE A 123 -0.60 6.90 -6.14
C PHE A 123 -1.47 7.63 -7.15
N ASP A 124 -1.13 8.87 -7.39
CA ASP A 124 -1.58 9.62 -8.55
C ASP A 124 -0.78 9.14 -9.78
N ALA A 125 -1.40 8.33 -10.63
CA ALA A 125 -0.74 7.74 -11.79
C ALA A 125 -0.23 8.78 -12.79
N ASP A 126 -0.85 9.95 -12.88
CA ASP A 126 -0.43 11.01 -13.78
C ASP A 126 0.92 11.65 -13.37
N LYS A 127 1.39 11.37 -12.15
CA LYS A 127 2.69 11.81 -11.62
C LYS A 127 3.81 10.79 -11.84
N PHE A 128 3.53 9.60 -12.34
CA PHE A 128 4.58 8.64 -12.69
C PHE A 128 5.32 9.07 -13.95
N VAL A 129 6.61 8.82 -13.98
CA VAL A 129 7.43 8.99 -15.18
C VAL A 129 7.55 7.64 -15.91
N GLY A 130 6.95 7.56 -17.11
CA GLY A 130 6.80 6.30 -17.83
C GLY A 130 5.59 5.48 -17.35
N ASN A 131 5.42 4.25 -17.86
CA ASN A 131 4.33 3.35 -17.52
C ASN A 131 4.79 2.04 -16.85
N THR A 132 6.08 1.90 -16.60
CA THR A 132 6.66 0.71 -15.98
C THR A 132 7.14 1.04 -14.59
N LEU A 133 6.69 0.25 -13.61
CA LEU A 133 7.19 0.27 -12.25
C LEU A 133 7.97 -1.02 -11.99
N THR A 134 9.15 -0.89 -11.41
CA THR A 134 9.97 -2.04 -11.02
C THR A 134 10.01 -2.16 -9.50
N LEU A 135 9.56 -3.30 -8.98
CA LEU A 135 9.75 -3.66 -7.57
C LEU A 135 11.16 -4.19 -7.37
N GLY A 136 11.95 -3.51 -6.59
CA GLY A 136 13.33 -3.88 -6.24
C GLY A 136 13.63 -3.61 -4.78
N ILE A 137 14.92 -3.62 -4.42
CA ILE A 137 15.40 -3.33 -3.06
C ILE A 137 16.05 -1.94 -3.05
N GLY A 138 15.70 -1.12 -2.06
CA GLY A 138 16.27 0.22 -1.86
C GLY A 138 17.78 0.17 -1.62
N ARG A 139 18.50 1.13 -2.22
CA ARG A 139 19.96 1.22 -2.18
C ARG A 139 20.43 2.23 -1.16
N GLU A 140 21.70 2.12 -0.76
CA GLU A 140 22.33 3.12 0.11
C GLU A 140 22.39 4.48 -0.60
N GLY A 141 21.99 5.54 0.13
CA GLY A 141 21.97 6.90 -0.40
C GLY A 141 20.91 7.18 -1.47
N GLU A 142 20.03 6.23 -1.75
CA GLU A 142 18.95 6.44 -2.72
C GLU A 142 18.01 7.56 -2.27
N PRO A 143 17.81 8.62 -3.10
CA PRO A 143 16.93 9.73 -2.75
C PRO A 143 15.48 9.26 -2.59
N TYR A 144 14.87 9.57 -1.44
CA TYR A 144 13.48 9.26 -1.19
C TYR A 144 12.90 10.21 -0.15
N GLU A 145 11.82 10.89 -0.51
CA GLU A 145 11.08 11.76 0.40
C GLU A 145 9.75 11.09 0.75
N GLY A 146 9.64 10.59 1.98
CA GLY A 146 8.41 9.95 2.47
C GLY A 146 7.35 10.97 2.84
N ILE A 147 6.07 10.71 2.50
CA ILE A 147 4.94 11.59 2.78
C ILE A 147 4.88 11.92 4.28
N GLY A 148 5.03 13.23 4.61
CA GLY A 148 5.00 13.71 5.98
C GLY A 148 6.17 13.26 6.86
N ARG A 149 7.23 12.68 6.28
CA ARG A 149 8.41 12.17 6.99
C ARG A 149 9.72 12.84 6.56
N GLY A 150 9.71 13.57 5.44
CA GLY A 150 10.92 14.12 4.83
C GLY A 150 11.82 13.03 4.25
N LEU A 151 13.15 13.27 4.25
CA LEU A 151 14.11 12.31 3.70
C LEU A 151 14.10 10.99 4.50
N LEU A 152 13.87 9.89 3.81
CA LEU A 152 13.76 8.55 4.37
C LEU A 152 14.85 7.64 3.81
N ASN A 153 15.60 6.95 4.68
CA ASN A 153 16.53 5.93 4.27
C ASN A 153 15.79 4.65 3.90
N ILE A 154 15.63 4.39 2.60
CA ILE A 154 14.97 3.21 2.06
C ILE A 154 15.90 2.04 1.77
N CYS A 155 17.20 2.16 2.06
CA CYS A 155 18.15 1.05 1.90
C CYS A 155 17.62 -0.22 2.58
N GLY A 156 17.54 -1.32 1.84
CA GLY A 156 17.01 -2.60 2.32
C GLY A 156 15.48 -2.66 2.46
N LEU A 157 14.73 -1.69 1.97
CA LEU A 157 13.27 -1.81 1.85
C LEU A 157 12.89 -2.26 0.43
N PRO A 158 11.87 -3.12 0.24
CA PRO A 158 11.23 -3.25 -1.05
C PRO A 158 10.74 -1.88 -1.52
N VAL A 159 10.99 -1.53 -2.78
CA VAL A 159 10.63 -0.23 -3.34
C VAL A 159 10.18 -0.36 -4.79
N TYR A 160 9.05 0.25 -5.13
CA TYR A 160 8.65 0.44 -6.52
C TYR A 160 9.31 1.70 -7.06
N ARG A 161 9.84 1.59 -8.27
CA ARG A 161 10.47 2.70 -9.00
C ARG A 161 9.83 2.87 -10.35
N ASP A 162 9.56 4.10 -10.71
CA ASP A 162 9.32 4.51 -12.09
C ASP A 162 10.65 4.94 -12.76
N ALA A 163 10.60 5.59 -13.92
CA ALA A 163 11.82 6.01 -14.62
C ALA A 163 12.60 7.14 -13.89
N GLU A 164 11.98 7.85 -12.95
CA GLU A 164 12.64 8.90 -12.17
C GLU A 164 13.25 8.37 -10.85
N GLY A 165 12.56 7.43 -10.19
CA GLY A 165 13.04 6.90 -8.91
C GLY A 165 11.97 6.23 -8.07
N GLY A 166 12.23 6.09 -6.78
CA GLY A 166 11.31 5.45 -5.85
C GLY A 166 9.97 6.16 -5.72
N VAL A 167 8.88 5.41 -5.83
CA VAL A 167 7.50 5.93 -5.69
C VAL A 167 6.81 5.42 -4.42
N GLY A 168 7.09 4.20 -3.98
CA GLY A 168 6.45 3.61 -2.81
C GLY A 168 7.23 2.46 -2.20
N THR A 169 7.12 2.32 -0.89
CA THR A 169 7.65 1.20 -0.09
C THR A 169 6.53 0.68 0.81
N PRO A 170 6.60 -0.56 1.35
CA PRO A 170 5.58 -1.02 2.29
C PRO A 170 5.57 -0.23 3.63
N THR A 171 6.48 0.72 3.83
CA THR A 171 6.54 1.60 5.01
C THR A 171 5.96 2.99 4.75
N SER A 172 6.17 3.55 3.56
CA SER A 172 5.75 4.93 3.21
C SER A 172 5.84 5.16 1.72
N ASP A 173 4.87 5.87 1.16
CA ASP A 173 4.89 6.33 -0.22
C ASP A 173 5.70 7.64 -0.37
N ASN A 174 6.11 7.94 -1.60
CA ASN A 174 6.91 9.12 -1.92
C ASN A 174 6.02 10.36 -2.11
N GLU A 175 6.50 11.50 -1.60
CA GLU A 175 5.83 12.81 -1.71
C GLU A 175 5.52 13.19 -3.15
N ARG A 176 6.40 12.83 -4.11
CA ARG A 176 6.25 13.17 -5.54
C ARG A 176 4.99 12.60 -6.17
N THR A 177 4.65 11.36 -5.85
CA THR A 177 3.56 10.61 -6.49
C THR A 177 2.31 10.50 -5.62
N LYS A 178 2.25 11.26 -4.52
CA LYS A 178 1.13 11.20 -3.58
C LYS A 178 -0.20 11.56 -4.23
N MET A 179 -1.24 10.93 -3.75
CA MET A 179 -2.63 11.30 -4.04
C MET A 179 -2.95 12.70 -3.47
N THR A 180 -3.83 13.42 -4.15
CA THR A 180 -4.37 14.72 -3.74
C THR A 180 -5.84 14.80 -4.10
N LEU A 181 -6.54 15.85 -3.71
CA LEU A 181 -7.93 16.07 -4.10
C LEU A 181 -8.12 16.23 -5.63
N ASP A 182 -7.04 16.54 -6.35
CA ASP A 182 -7.04 16.66 -7.81
C ASP A 182 -6.74 15.34 -8.53
N THR A 183 -6.39 14.28 -7.80
CA THR A 183 -6.14 12.95 -8.39
C THR A 183 -7.39 12.44 -9.09
N ARG A 184 -7.25 12.05 -10.36
CA ARG A 184 -8.31 11.48 -11.20
C ARG A 184 -7.94 10.10 -11.74
N HIS A 185 -6.67 9.79 -11.82
CA HIS A 185 -6.16 8.50 -12.26
C HIS A 185 -5.37 7.88 -11.10
N LEU A 186 -6.01 6.90 -10.45
CA LEU A 186 -5.49 6.20 -9.29
C LEU A 186 -4.77 4.93 -9.69
N VAL A 187 -3.61 4.69 -9.08
CA VAL A 187 -2.97 3.37 -9.03
C VAL A 187 -2.82 2.95 -7.58
N VAL A 188 -3.25 1.72 -7.27
CA VAL A 188 -3.06 1.11 -5.95
C VAL A 188 -2.21 -0.15 -6.10
N LEU A 189 -1.16 -0.26 -5.28
CA LEU A 189 -0.24 -1.40 -5.28
C LEU A 189 -0.37 -2.17 -3.96
N ILE A 190 -0.77 -3.44 -4.04
CA ILE A 190 -0.86 -4.36 -2.90
C ILE A 190 0.45 -5.13 -2.79
N ASN A 191 1.10 -5.04 -1.62
CA ASN A 191 2.37 -5.70 -1.33
C ASN A 191 2.14 -7.06 -0.66
N GLY A 192 2.05 -8.14 -1.45
CA GLY A 192 1.92 -9.50 -0.95
C GLY A 192 3.26 -10.25 -0.98
N TYR A 193 3.69 -10.74 0.19
CA TYR A 193 4.94 -11.49 0.38
C TYR A 193 4.70 -12.84 1.03
N ASP A 194 3.45 -13.30 1.10
CA ASP A 194 3.03 -14.54 1.76
C ASP A 194 2.58 -15.65 0.79
N GLY A 195 2.71 -15.40 -0.52
CA GLY A 195 2.31 -16.33 -1.56
C GLY A 195 0.79 -16.54 -1.70
N ASN A 196 -0.02 -15.81 -0.95
CA ASN A 196 -1.47 -16.00 -0.94
C ASN A 196 -2.16 -15.17 -2.03
N GLU A 197 -2.06 -15.63 -3.28
CA GLU A 197 -2.66 -14.95 -4.44
C GLU A 197 -4.18 -14.75 -4.26
N GLN A 198 -4.89 -15.74 -3.72
CA GLN A 198 -6.33 -15.63 -3.52
C GLN A 198 -6.69 -14.43 -2.61
N ARG A 199 -5.98 -14.28 -1.50
CA ARG A 199 -6.21 -13.17 -0.57
C ARG A 199 -5.81 -11.80 -1.16
N VAL A 200 -4.77 -11.78 -2.01
CA VAL A 200 -4.39 -10.57 -2.75
C VAL A 200 -5.48 -10.18 -3.76
N ARG A 201 -6.08 -11.15 -4.47
CA ARG A 201 -7.23 -10.93 -5.38
C ARG A 201 -8.44 -10.39 -4.62
N GLU A 202 -8.80 -11.02 -3.51
CA GLU A 202 -9.91 -10.57 -2.66
C GLU A 202 -9.70 -9.13 -2.18
N ASN A 203 -8.47 -8.76 -1.82
CA ASN A 203 -8.16 -7.37 -1.45
C ASN A 203 -8.27 -6.40 -2.64
N ALA A 204 -7.82 -6.79 -3.84
CA ALA A 204 -7.99 -5.96 -5.04
C ALA A 204 -9.47 -5.76 -5.40
N GLU A 205 -10.27 -6.81 -5.31
CA GLU A 205 -11.72 -6.76 -5.54
C GLU A 205 -12.44 -5.89 -4.48
N TYR A 206 -11.99 -5.96 -3.23
CA TYR A 206 -12.49 -5.10 -2.16
C TYR A 206 -12.17 -3.62 -2.44
N ILE A 207 -10.93 -3.31 -2.87
CA ILE A 207 -10.58 -1.95 -3.29
C ILE A 207 -11.48 -1.48 -4.43
N GLN A 208 -11.73 -2.30 -5.46
CA GLN A 208 -12.63 -1.95 -6.54
C GLN A 208 -14.06 -1.69 -6.06
N GLN A 209 -14.55 -2.47 -5.08
CA GLN A 209 -15.86 -2.24 -4.47
C GLN A 209 -15.89 -0.86 -3.77
N LEU A 210 -14.92 -0.56 -2.92
CA LEU A 210 -14.83 0.72 -2.23
C LEU A 210 -14.75 1.91 -3.19
N LEU A 211 -14.02 1.75 -4.31
CA LEU A 211 -13.93 2.78 -5.34
C LEU A 211 -15.29 3.06 -6.01
N ARG A 212 -16.07 2.01 -6.28
CA ARG A 212 -17.45 2.16 -6.82
C ARG A 212 -18.37 2.88 -5.85
N GLU A 213 -18.21 2.58 -4.57
CA GLU A 213 -19.09 3.07 -3.53
C GLU A 213 -18.80 4.53 -3.15
N TYR A 214 -17.50 4.90 -3.03
CA TYR A 214 -17.11 6.17 -2.44
C TYR A 214 -16.41 7.15 -3.39
N CYS A 215 -15.99 6.72 -4.58
CA CYS A 215 -15.13 7.54 -5.45
C CYS A 215 -15.68 7.79 -6.85
N GLN A 216 -16.99 7.62 -7.08
CA GLN A 216 -17.65 7.79 -8.38
C GLN A 216 -16.92 7.06 -9.52
N SER A 217 -16.41 5.87 -9.22
CA SER A 217 -15.61 5.04 -10.12
C SER A 217 -16.43 3.84 -10.60
N ASP A 218 -16.06 3.27 -11.75
CA ASP A 218 -16.52 1.95 -12.17
C ASP A 218 -15.75 0.80 -11.48
N GLY A 219 -14.76 1.15 -10.64
CA GLY A 219 -13.86 0.25 -9.93
C GLY A 219 -12.60 -0.08 -10.74
N GLY A 220 -12.52 0.34 -11.99
CA GLY A 220 -11.36 0.13 -12.85
C GLY A 220 -11.05 -1.35 -13.10
N SER A 221 -9.78 -1.64 -13.31
CA SER A 221 -9.27 -2.99 -13.54
C SER A 221 -8.12 -3.32 -12.58
N TYR A 222 -7.85 -4.62 -12.40
CA TYR A 222 -6.64 -5.03 -11.69
C TYR A 222 -5.96 -6.20 -12.38
N PHE A 223 -4.69 -6.37 -12.12
CA PHE A 223 -3.91 -7.56 -12.49
C PHE A 223 -2.98 -7.98 -11.35
N ILE A 224 -2.67 -9.28 -11.34
CA ILE A 224 -1.70 -9.87 -10.41
C ILE A 224 -0.33 -9.85 -11.08
N TYR A 225 0.71 -9.58 -10.27
CA TYR A 225 2.11 -9.70 -10.69
C TYR A 225 2.89 -10.56 -9.68
N LYS A 226 3.92 -11.24 -10.19
CA LYS A 226 4.79 -12.14 -9.45
C LYS A 226 6.22 -11.90 -9.83
#